data_2fddd494c07af518e60a2b40eeb2d850
#
_entry.id   2fddd494c07af518e60a2b40eeb2d850
#
_cell.length_a   1.000
_cell.length_b   1.000
_cell.length_c   1.000
_cell.angle_alpha   90.00
_cell.angle_beta   90.00
_cell.angle_gamma   90.00
#
_symmetry.space_group_name_H-M   'P 1'
#
loop_
_entity.id
_entity.type
_entity.pdbx_description
1 polymer ?
#
loop_
_entity_poly.entity_id
_entity_poly.type
_entity_poly.pdbx_seq_one_letter_code
_entity_poly.pdbx_strand_id
1 'polypeptide(L)' 'MSWISVEERLPDISSDVLIYCNGTHIAFLSWEFDHDSETEFYVWQMHDGHFDLNQVTHWQPLPEPPEN' A
#
# COMPACT_ATOMS: atom_id res chain seq x y z
N MET A 1 17.22 -2.71 -5.08
CA MET A 1 15.79 -3.00 -5.14
C MET A 1 15.10 -1.95 -6.00
N SER A 2 14.10 -2.37 -6.73
CA SER A 2 13.41 -1.49 -7.67
C SER A 2 12.01 -1.18 -7.18
N TRP A 3 11.57 0.03 -7.44
CA TRP A 3 10.19 0.41 -7.19
C TRP A 3 9.30 -0.23 -8.25
N ILE A 4 8.13 -0.68 -7.83
CA ILE A 4 7.14 -1.29 -8.70
C ILE A 4 6.00 -0.30 -8.89
N SER A 5 5.61 -0.05 -10.13
CA SER A 5 4.47 0.84 -10.41
C SER A 5 3.18 0.16 -9.97
N VAL A 6 2.30 0.92 -9.31
CA VAL A 6 1.00 0.38 -8.92
C VAL A 6 0.13 0.04 -10.14
N GLU A 7 0.45 0.61 -11.29
CA GLU A 7 -0.25 0.27 -12.53
C GLU A 7 0.20 -1.07 -13.08
N GLU A 8 1.39 -1.51 -12.72
CA GLU A 8 1.90 -2.81 -13.15
C GLU A 8 1.33 -3.93 -12.31
N ARG A 9 1.36 -3.77 -10.99
CA ARG A 9 0.75 -4.72 -10.08
C ARG A 9 0.67 -4.11 -8.68
N LEU A 10 -0.16 -4.71 -7.82
CA LEU A 10 -0.31 -4.32 -6.42
C LEU A 10 0.28 -5.41 -5.53
N PRO A 11 0.67 -5.06 -4.29
CA PRO A 11 1.16 -6.06 -3.34
C PRO A 11 0.00 -6.92 -2.81
N ASP A 12 0.35 -7.97 -2.11
CA ASP A 12 -0.63 -8.79 -1.40
C ASP A 12 -1.31 -7.94 -0.32
N ILE A 13 -2.60 -8.14 -0.14
CA ILE A 13 -3.38 -7.43 0.86
C ILE A 13 -2.82 -7.77 2.24
N SER A 14 -2.70 -6.75 3.09
CA SER A 14 -2.22 -6.86 4.47
C SER A 14 -0.74 -7.13 4.64
N SER A 15 0.03 -7.12 3.55
CA SER A 15 1.48 -7.22 3.64
C SER A 15 2.08 -5.83 3.78
N ASP A 16 2.94 -5.62 4.77
CA ASP A 16 3.62 -4.35 4.93
C ASP A 16 4.62 -4.14 3.80
N VAL A 17 4.55 -2.98 3.17
CA VAL A 17 5.44 -2.64 2.07
C VAL A 17 5.83 -1.17 2.20
N LEU A 18 6.86 -0.77 1.46
CA LEU A 18 7.18 0.64 1.30
C LEU A 18 6.33 1.21 0.18
N ILE A 19 5.81 2.41 0.39
CA ILE A 19 5.06 3.11 -0.64
C ILE A 19 5.65 4.48 -0.85
N TYR A 20 5.46 5.04 -2.04
CA TYR A 20 5.92 6.37 -2.37
C TYR A 20 4.73 7.29 -2.63
N CYS A 21 4.61 8.30 -1.78
CA CYS A 21 3.61 9.36 -1.90
C CYS A 21 4.16 10.58 -1.18
N ASN A 22 4.81 11.48 -1.93
CA ASN A 22 5.49 12.65 -1.33
C ASN A 22 6.46 12.24 -0.23
N GLY A 23 7.22 11.18 -0.48
CA GLY A 23 8.13 10.61 0.49
C GLY A 23 7.83 9.13 0.63
N THR A 24 8.61 8.48 1.46
CA THR A 24 8.51 7.03 1.65
C THR A 24 7.78 6.73 2.95
N HIS A 25 6.83 5.82 2.90
CA HIS A 25 6.05 5.41 4.05
C HIS A 25 5.94 3.90 4.10
N ILE A 26 5.69 3.36 5.29
CA ILE A 26 5.38 1.94 5.44
C ILE A 26 3.87 1.82 5.55
N ALA A 27 3.28 0.98 4.71
CA ALA A 27 1.84 0.82 4.67
C ALA A 27 1.49 -0.57 4.19
N PHE A 28 0.22 -0.91 4.27
CA PHE A 28 -0.27 -2.15 3.69
C PHE A 28 -1.56 -1.85 2.92
N LEU A 29 -1.80 -2.66 1.89
CA LEU A 29 -3.01 -2.53 1.09
C LEU A 29 -4.17 -3.12 1.87
N SER A 30 -5.23 -2.35 2.04
CA SER A 30 -6.40 -2.75 2.82
C SER A 30 -7.64 -2.66 1.95
N TRP A 31 -8.54 -3.61 2.14
CA TRP A 31 -9.82 -3.65 1.43
C TRP A 31 -10.89 -3.06 2.32
N GLU A 32 -11.69 -2.18 1.74
CA GLU A 32 -12.76 -1.50 2.45
C GLU A 32 -14.06 -1.60 1.66
N PHE A 33 -15.18 -1.49 2.35
CA PHE A 33 -16.50 -1.50 1.71
C PHE A 33 -17.25 -0.25 2.11
N ASP A 34 -17.76 0.47 1.10
CA ASP A 34 -18.56 1.67 1.33
C ASP A 34 -20.04 1.27 1.29
N HIS A 35 -20.69 1.31 2.44
CA HIS A 35 -22.08 0.91 2.56
C HIS A 35 -23.04 1.88 1.86
N ASP A 36 -22.65 3.15 1.75
CA ASP A 36 -23.53 4.14 1.12
C ASP A 36 -23.60 3.94 -0.39
N SER A 37 -22.47 3.66 -1.02
CA SER A 37 -22.44 3.44 -2.47
C SER A 37 -22.45 1.97 -2.85
N GLU A 38 -22.35 1.09 -1.87
CA GLU A 38 -22.31 -0.36 -2.07
C GLU A 38 -21.17 -0.76 -3.00
N THR A 39 -20.00 -0.12 -2.82
CA THR A 39 -18.82 -0.41 -3.62
C THR A 39 -17.64 -0.80 -2.73
N GLU A 40 -16.74 -1.58 -3.32
CA GLU A 40 -15.52 -1.98 -2.67
C GLU A 40 -14.40 -1.08 -3.17
N PHE A 41 -13.44 -0.80 -2.30
CA PHE A 41 -12.29 0.00 -2.68
C PHE A 41 -11.09 -0.39 -1.83
N TYR A 42 -9.90 0.00 -2.29
CA TYR A 42 -8.66 -0.26 -1.58
C TYR A 42 -8.05 1.04 -1.11
N VAL A 43 -7.41 0.98 0.05
CA VAL A 43 -6.63 2.11 0.58
C VAL A 43 -5.28 1.58 1.05
N TRP A 44 -4.31 2.49 1.15
CA TRP A 44 -3.02 2.19 1.73
C TRP A 44 -3.08 2.61 3.20
N GLN A 45 -3.18 1.62 4.08
CA GLN A 45 -3.34 1.86 5.50
C GLN A 45 -1.99 1.99 6.18
N MET A 46 -1.82 3.07 6.94
CA MET A 46 -0.62 3.32 7.72
C MET A 46 -0.95 3.36 9.19
N HIS A 47 0.08 3.47 10.03
CA HIS A 47 -0.10 3.51 11.47
C HIS A 47 -0.97 4.69 11.92
N ASP A 48 -0.80 5.83 11.30
CA ASP A 48 -1.48 7.06 11.73
C ASP A 48 -2.37 7.68 10.64
N GLY A 49 -2.84 6.86 9.70
CA GLY A 49 -3.71 7.38 8.66
C GLY A 49 -3.76 6.46 7.45
N HIS A 50 -4.18 7.01 6.34
CA HIS A 50 -4.24 6.25 5.10
C HIS A 50 -4.10 7.17 3.89
N PHE A 51 -3.72 6.58 2.76
CA PHE A 51 -3.77 7.25 1.47
C PHE A 51 -4.76 6.51 0.58
N ASP A 52 -5.42 7.25 -0.30
CA ASP A 52 -6.26 6.64 -1.32
C ASP A 52 -5.38 5.86 -2.28
N LEU A 53 -5.96 4.84 -2.91
CA LEU A 53 -5.21 3.98 -3.81
C LEU A 53 -4.46 4.78 -4.88
N ASN A 54 -5.09 5.80 -5.45
CA ASN A 54 -4.50 6.57 -6.54
C ASN A 54 -3.51 7.64 -6.09
N GLN A 55 -3.29 7.80 -4.80
CA GLN A 55 -2.29 8.75 -4.31
C GLN A 55 -0.89 8.18 -4.30
N VAL A 56 -0.77 6.86 -4.38
CA VAL A 56 0.51 6.16 -4.34
C VAL A 56 0.85 5.72 -5.77
N THR A 57 2.05 6.04 -6.21
CA THR A 57 2.48 5.70 -7.57
C THR A 57 3.33 4.45 -7.63
N HIS A 58 4.10 4.18 -6.58
CA HIS A 58 5.04 3.06 -6.56
C HIS A 58 5.10 2.44 -5.17
N TRP A 59 5.50 1.18 -5.15
CA TRP A 59 5.69 0.45 -3.91
C TRP A 59 6.83 -0.55 -4.08
N GLN A 60 7.33 -1.07 -2.98
CA GLN A 60 8.29 -2.17 -3.03
C GLN A 60 8.21 -2.95 -1.72
N PRO A 61 8.54 -4.24 -1.78
CA PRO A 61 8.53 -5.04 -0.56
C PRO A 61 9.54 -4.51 0.46
N LEU A 62 9.22 -4.71 1.74
CA LEU A 62 10.18 -4.39 2.79
C LEU A 62 11.33 -5.39 2.73
N PRO A 63 12.55 -4.97 3.04
CA PRO A 63 13.65 -5.92 3.13
C PRO A 63 13.39 -6.89 4.29
N GLU A 64 13.82 -8.13 4.12
CA GLU A 64 13.67 -9.11 5.17
C GLU A 64 14.61 -8.76 6.31
N PRO A 65 14.22 -9.03 7.57
CA PRO A 65 15.13 -8.82 8.69
C PRO A 65 16.30 -9.77 8.61
N PRO A 66 17.44 -9.39 9.18
CA PRO A 66 18.60 -10.29 9.18
C PRO A 66 18.30 -11.53 10.00
N GLU A 67 18.83 -12.63 9.55
CA GLU A 67 18.75 -13.87 10.29
C GLU A 67 19.97 -13.96 11.19
N ASN A 68 19.74 -14.35 12.43
CA ASN A 68 20.87 -14.56 13.27
C ASN A 68 20.57 -15.21 14.52
#